data_6dbc7149c0c0432255c16da7456d73a2
#
_entry.id   6dbc7149c0c0432255c16da7456d73a2
#
_cell.length_a   1.000
_cell.length_b   1.000
_cell.length_c   1.000
_cell.angle_alpha   90.00
_cell.angle_beta   90.00
_cell.angle_gamma   90.00
#
_symmetry.space_group_name_H-M   'P 1'
#
loop_
_entity.id
_entity.type
_entity.pdbx_description
1 polymer ?
#
loop_
_entity_poly.entity_id
_entity_poly.type
_entity_poly.pdbx_seq_one_letter_code
_entity_poly.pdbx_strand_id
1 'polypeptide(L)'
;MSSNAFEQTPEQNSVALLTPTYGRDLSLCAMLCESVDRHARSFSKHYLLVPDSDLALFSRFKGPQRTVLPASQFLPRWLRPLPAIIRRQRRQHWWSLRARPVSGWHIQQILKIASAATLPHSRFCILDSDVVLFRDFDLTRFRFPQLLPLHGVPNGVTPGHVRHARWIETTHRLLGLPTPCLPTTDFIGHIIFWDQLAIRGMIRKIESTTGLGWIEALCRTREFSEYLLYGYFVQSETALRGMHEPTPRTGCISYWDELKLDKAALLRLLGSATADDFAFSAASFSETSPTAIREVIDLQRGQTGMPAKLPEPAGLDAQ
;
A
#
# COMPACT_ATOMS: atom_id res chain seq x y z
N MET A 1 13.26 11.37 30.71
CA MET A 1 13.32 9.93 31.02
C MET A 1 12.04 9.33 30.48
N SER A 2 12.11 8.63 29.38
CA SER A 2 11.22 7.56 28.89
C SER A 2 11.62 7.26 27.44
N SER A 3 12.83 6.74 27.29
CA SER A 3 13.27 6.01 26.10
C SER A 3 13.29 4.54 26.53
N ASN A 4 12.44 3.71 25.98
CA ASN A 4 12.62 2.25 25.85
C ASN A 4 11.29 1.57 25.53
N ALA A 5 10.77 1.79 24.29
CA ALA A 5 9.59 1.05 23.86
C ALA A 5 9.73 0.34 22.49
N PHE A 6 10.87 0.45 21.80
CA PHE A 6 10.97 -0.08 20.42
C PHE A 6 12.33 -0.70 20.07
N GLU A 7 12.99 -1.38 21.01
CA GLU A 7 14.06 -2.34 20.68
C GLU A 7 13.53 -3.77 20.71
N GLN A 8 12.42 -4.05 20.04
CA GLN A 8 12.10 -5.44 19.72
C GLN A 8 12.87 -5.80 18.45
N THR A 9 13.76 -6.79 18.59
CA THR A 9 14.42 -7.40 17.45
C THR A 9 13.33 -7.89 16.48
N PRO A 10 13.32 -7.46 15.19
CA PRO A 10 12.31 -7.92 14.25
C PRO A 10 12.29 -9.45 14.23
N GLU A 11 11.11 -10.07 14.24
CA GLU A 11 11.01 -11.51 13.97
C GLU A 11 11.66 -11.75 12.59
N GLN A 12 12.89 -12.28 12.60
CA GLN A 12 13.79 -12.33 11.44
C GLN A 12 13.21 -13.08 10.23
N ASN A 13 12.07 -13.73 10.38
CA ASN A 13 11.48 -14.55 9.34
C ASN A 13 9.98 -14.28 9.12
N SER A 14 9.52 -13.06 9.40
CA SER A 14 8.11 -12.72 9.31
C SER A 14 7.80 -11.77 8.15
N VAL A 15 6.71 -12.04 7.46
CA VAL A 15 6.08 -11.11 6.50
C VAL A 15 4.78 -10.62 7.10
N ALA A 16 4.62 -9.30 7.27
CA ALA A 16 3.38 -8.69 7.71
C ALA A 16 2.64 -8.05 6.54
N LEU A 17 1.30 -8.03 6.60
CA LEU A 17 0.46 -7.29 5.67
C LEU A 17 0.21 -5.89 6.21
N LEU A 18 0.24 -4.88 5.34
CA LEU A 18 0.09 -3.48 5.69
C LEU A 18 -0.91 -2.80 4.77
N THR A 19 -2.00 -2.28 5.34
CA THR A 19 -3.08 -1.63 4.61
C THR A 19 -3.40 -0.27 5.20
N PRO A 20 -3.04 0.85 4.56
CA PRO A 20 -3.59 2.15 4.91
C PRO A 20 -5.02 2.26 4.38
N THR A 21 -5.94 2.75 5.21
CA THR A 21 -7.36 2.89 4.84
C THR A 21 -8.01 4.02 5.63
N TYR A 22 -9.24 4.39 5.28
CA TYR A 22 -10.03 5.42 5.98
C TYR A 22 -11.53 5.19 5.76
N GLY A 23 -12.37 5.93 6.48
CA GLY A 23 -13.81 5.68 6.55
C GLY A 23 -14.53 5.57 5.21
N ARG A 24 -14.09 6.32 4.17
CA ARG A 24 -14.69 6.24 2.84
C ARG A 24 -14.49 4.87 2.17
N ASP A 25 -13.37 4.21 2.45
CA ASP A 25 -13.00 2.93 1.85
C ASP A 25 -13.45 1.73 2.71
N LEU A 26 -14.35 1.94 3.67
CA LEU A 26 -14.78 0.90 4.63
C LEU A 26 -15.26 -0.37 3.94
N SER A 27 -16.07 -0.27 2.90
CA SER A 27 -16.62 -1.42 2.16
C SER A 27 -15.53 -2.15 1.34
N LEU A 28 -14.61 -1.41 0.76
CA LEU A 28 -13.44 -1.97 0.06
C LEU A 28 -12.53 -2.69 1.06
N CYS A 29 -12.22 -2.05 2.19
CA CYS A 29 -11.42 -2.65 3.25
C CYS A 29 -12.08 -3.90 3.84
N ALA A 30 -13.41 -3.92 3.97
CA ALA A 30 -14.14 -5.13 4.39
C ALA A 30 -13.92 -6.27 3.39
N MET A 31 -14.05 -6.00 2.09
CA MET A 31 -13.80 -6.99 1.04
C MET A 31 -12.36 -7.49 1.05
N LEU A 32 -11.38 -6.58 1.21
CA LEU A 32 -9.96 -6.98 1.37
C LEU A 32 -9.79 -7.88 2.60
N CYS A 33 -10.30 -7.49 3.77
CA CYS A 33 -10.15 -8.26 5.02
C CYS A 33 -10.72 -9.67 4.88
N GLU A 34 -11.91 -9.83 4.33
CA GLU A 34 -12.54 -11.13 4.07
C GLU A 34 -11.73 -11.98 3.10
N SER A 35 -11.19 -11.37 2.04
CA SER A 35 -10.39 -12.08 1.05
C SER A 35 -9.03 -12.50 1.62
N VAL A 36 -8.40 -11.67 2.45
CA VAL A 36 -7.17 -12.00 3.20
C VAL A 36 -7.41 -13.18 4.14
N ASP A 37 -8.50 -13.17 4.93
CA ASP A 37 -8.82 -14.24 5.86
C ASP A 37 -9.05 -15.57 5.13
N ARG A 38 -9.56 -15.52 3.91
CA ARG A 38 -9.84 -16.72 3.10
C ARG A 38 -8.61 -17.23 2.35
N HIS A 39 -7.80 -16.36 1.78
CA HIS A 39 -6.79 -16.71 0.78
C HIS A 39 -5.36 -16.46 1.19
N ALA A 40 -5.07 -15.51 2.09
CA ALA A 40 -3.71 -15.27 2.52
C ALA A 40 -3.26 -16.31 3.54
N ARG A 41 -2.05 -16.84 3.37
CA ARG A 41 -1.43 -17.83 4.25
C ARG A 41 -0.05 -17.38 4.69
N SER A 42 0.36 -17.84 5.87
CA SER A 42 1.74 -17.71 6.34
C SER A 42 2.22 -16.26 6.56
N PHE A 43 1.32 -15.30 6.74
CA PHE A 43 1.67 -13.96 7.22
C PHE A 43 1.65 -13.90 8.75
N SER A 44 2.45 -13.01 9.34
CA SER A 44 2.55 -12.86 10.79
C SER A 44 1.42 -12.02 11.37
N LYS A 45 1.10 -10.89 10.71
CA LYS A 45 0.08 -9.95 11.17
C LYS A 45 -0.43 -9.11 9.99
N HIS A 46 -1.71 -8.75 10.02
CA HIS A 46 -2.29 -7.74 9.12
C HIS A 46 -2.56 -6.45 9.90
N TYR A 47 -1.91 -5.36 9.51
CA TYR A 47 -2.09 -4.05 10.12
C TYR A 47 -2.96 -3.17 9.23
N LEU A 48 -4.08 -2.69 9.79
CA LEU A 48 -4.87 -1.62 9.19
C LEU A 48 -4.46 -0.30 9.81
N LEU A 49 -3.96 0.63 9.01
CA LEU A 49 -3.55 1.96 9.42
C LEU A 49 -4.66 2.94 9.12
N VAL A 50 -5.27 3.52 10.14
CA VAL A 50 -6.45 4.36 9.99
C VAL A 50 -6.27 5.74 10.64
N PRO A 51 -6.96 6.79 10.16
CA PRO A 51 -7.08 8.02 10.91
C PRO A 51 -7.63 7.76 12.30
N ASP A 52 -7.18 8.52 13.30
CA ASP A 52 -7.63 8.36 14.69
C ASP A 52 -9.15 8.50 14.84
N SER A 53 -9.78 9.35 14.01
CA SER A 53 -11.26 9.50 13.96
C SER A 53 -11.98 8.23 13.52
N ASP A 54 -11.31 7.33 12.83
CA ASP A 54 -11.93 6.17 12.20
C ASP A 54 -11.66 4.87 12.99
N LEU A 55 -10.91 4.94 14.11
CA LEU A 55 -10.57 3.78 14.95
C LEU A 55 -11.77 2.97 15.40
N ALA A 56 -12.83 3.65 15.86
CA ALA A 56 -14.07 2.99 16.31
C ALA A 56 -14.75 2.25 15.15
N LEU A 57 -14.79 2.90 13.96
CA LEU A 57 -15.38 2.35 12.75
C LEU A 57 -14.69 1.07 12.29
N PHE A 58 -13.35 1.05 12.33
CA PHE A 58 -12.54 -0.08 11.89
C PHE A 58 -12.30 -1.13 12.99
N SER A 59 -12.70 -0.88 14.24
CA SER A 59 -12.50 -1.82 15.35
C SER A 59 -13.12 -3.20 15.10
N ARG A 60 -14.18 -3.26 14.30
CA ARG A 60 -14.88 -4.49 13.88
C ARG A 60 -13.99 -5.48 13.11
N PHE A 61 -12.90 -5.01 12.52
CA PHE A 61 -11.96 -5.85 11.77
C PHE A 61 -10.84 -6.42 12.63
N LYS A 62 -10.75 -6.06 13.91
CA LYS A 62 -9.75 -6.63 14.83
C LYS A 62 -9.96 -8.12 15.00
N GLY A 63 -8.85 -8.86 15.04
CA GLY A 63 -8.86 -10.30 15.23
C GLY A 63 -7.48 -10.83 15.65
N PRO A 64 -7.33 -12.14 15.83
CA PRO A 64 -6.06 -12.73 16.26
C PRO A 64 -4.88 -12.36 15.35
N GLN A 65 -5.12 -12.31 14.04
CA GLN A 65 -4.10 -11.96 13.03
C GLN A 65 -4.24 -10.53 12.48
N ARG A 66 -5.20 -9.72 12.96
CA ARG A 66 -5.40 -8.35 12.46
C ARG A 66 -5.46 -7.33 13.57
N THR A 67 -4.71 -6.24 13.39
CA THR A 67 -4.64 -5.12 14.33
C THR A 67 -4.97 -3.82 13.60
N VAL A 68 -5.78 -2.97 14.23
CA VAL A 68 -6.10 -1.61 13.73
C VAL A 68 -5.29 -0.62 14.54
N LEU A 69 -4.47 0.17 13.85
CA LEU A 69 -3.54 1.12 14.45
C LEU A 69 -3.87 2.56 14.01
N PRO A 70 -3.81 3.54 14.95
CA PRO A 70 -4.05 4.94 14.63
C PRO A 70 -2.87 5.56 13.88
N ALA A 71 -3.17 6.47 12.96
CA ALA A 71 -2.17 7.23 12.22
C ALA A 71 -1.22 8.02 13.15
N SER A 72 -1.75 8.54 14.27
CA SER A 72 -0.97 9.29 15.26
C SER A 72 0.16 8.49 15.91
N GLN A 73 0.11 7.16 15.88
CA GLN A 73 1.19 6.30 16.36
C GLN A 73 2.47 6.45 15.53
N PHE A 74 2.33 6.78 14.23
CA PHE A 74 3.43 6.81 13.26
C PHE A 74 3.79 8.22 12.80
N LEU A 75 2.91 9.18 13.01
CA LEU A 75 3.10 10.56 12.58
C LEU A 75 3.61 11.45 13.71
N PRO A 76 4.51 12.39 13.42
CA PRO A 76 5.01 13.30 14.45
C PRO A 76 3.91 14.26 14.93
N ARG A 77 3.96 14.67 16.19
CA ARG A 77 2.96 15.54 16.82
C ARG A 77 2.77 16.89 16.15
N TRP A 78 3.76 17.37 15.37
CA TRP A 78 3.66 18.62 14.64
C TRP A 78 2.82 18.53 13.35
N LEU A 79 2.52 17.30 12.86
CA LEU A 79 1.70 17.08 11.67
C LEU A 79 0.30 16.62 12.11
N ARG A 80 -0.71 17.47 11.87
CA ARG A 80 -2.06 17.28 12.43
C ARG A 80 -3.13 17.34 11.35
N PRO A 81 -4.21 16.54 11.46
CA PRO A 81 -5.34 16.64 10.56
C PRO A 81 -6.03 18.01 10.72
N LEU A 82 -6.44 18.61 9.62
CA LEU A 82 -7.28 19.82 9.66
C LEU A 82 -8.66 19.48 10.27
N PRO A 83 -9.16 20.32 11.20
CA PRO A 83 -10.50 20.16 11.76
C PRO A 83 -11.57 20.09 10.68
N ALA A 84 -12.60 19.28 10.89
CA ALA A 84 -13.70 19.07 9.94
C ALA A 84 -14.43 20.36 9.53
N ILE A 85 -14.54 21.31 10.46
CA ILE A 85 -15.16 22.64 10.25
C ILE A 85 -14.44 23.48 9.18
N ILE A 86 -13.12 23.30 9.01
CA ILE A 86 -12.31 24.08 8.06
C ILE A 86 -12.24 23.38 6.68
N ARG A 87 -12.73 22.16 6.58
CA ARG A 87 -12.67 21.38 5.34
C ARG A 87 -13.70 21.88 4.33
N ARG A 88 -13.26 22.65 3.33
CA ARG A 88 -14.10 23.02 2.18
C ARG A 88 -14.48 21.86 1.25
N GLN A 89 -13.76 20.74 1.34
CA GLN A 89 -13.97 19.52 0.54
C GLN A 89 -13.95 18.28 1.45
N ARG A 90 -14.63 17.20 1.05
CA ARG A 90 -14.69 15.92 1.77
C ARG A 90 -13.34 15.19 1.90
N ARG A 91 -12.25 15.75 1.34
CA ARG A 91 -10.90 15.19 1.39
C ARG A 91 -10.22 15.61 2.68
N GLN A 92 -9.57 14.66 3.36
CA GLN A 92 -8.75 14.95 4.53
C GLN A 92 -7.49 15.71 4.10
N HIS A 93 -7.16 16.78 4.82
CA HIS A 93 -5.91 17.52 4.70
C HIS A 93 -5.25 17.55 6.06
N TRP A 94 -3.92 17.58 6.03
CA TRP A 94 -3.07 17.68 7.21
C TRP A 94 -2.26 18.95 7.10
N TRP A 95 -1.98 19.59 8.22
CA TRP A 95 -1.26 20.85 8.28
C TRP A 95 -0.14 20.81 9.31
N SER A 96 0.85 21.70 9.13
CA SER A 96 1.91 21.96 10.09
C SER A 96 2.49 23.36 9.86
N LEU A 97 3.27 23.84 10.83
CA LEU A 97 4.07 25.06 10.66
C LEU A 97 5.38 24.78 9.88
N ARG A 98 5.72 23.52 9.60
CA ARG A 98 6.99 23.12 8.97
C ARG A 98 6.88 22.88 7.47
N ALA A 99 5.68 22.61 6.98
CA ALA A 99 5.42 22.28 5.59
C ALA A 99 4.06 22.79 5.14
N ARG A 100 3.81 22.77 3.83
CA ARG A 100 2.49 23.09 3.26
C ARG A 100 1.45 22.08 3.73
N PRO A 101 0.15 22.41 3.71
CA PRO A 101 -0.90 21.43 3.90
C PRO A 101 -0.77 20.29 2.89
N VAL A 102 -0.82 19.05 3.39
CA VAL A 102 -0.71 17.83 2.58
C VAL A 102 -2.04 17.09 2.54
N SER A 103 -2.31 16.41 1.42
CA SER A 103 -3.53 15.62 1.24
C SER A 103 -3.49 14.32 2.04
N GLY A 104 -4.67 13.72 2.28
CA GLY A 104 -4.76 12.39 2.89
C GLY A 104 -4.00 11.32 2.11
N TRP A 105 -4.01 11.38 0.76
CA TRP A 105 -3.23 10.49 -0.09
C TRP A 105 -1.72 10.60 0.17
N HIS A 106 -1.22 11.81 0.37
CA HIS A 106 0.18 12.07 0.72
C HIS A 106 0.54 11.46 2.08
N ILE A 107 -0.37 11.58 3.05
CA ILE A 107 -0.21 11.01 4.39
C ILE A 107 -0.24 9.47 4.35
N GLN A 108 -1.08 8.86 3.54
CA GLN A 108 -1.11 7.39 3.41
C GLN A 108 0.25 6.83 2.98
N GLN A 109 0.95 7.49 2.06
CA GLN A 109 2.29 7.10 1.64
C GLN A 109 3.31 7.21 2.78
N ILE A 110 3.27 8.32 3.54
CA ILE A 110 4.13 8.51 4.72
C ILE A 110 3.83 7.44 5.78
N LEU A 111 2.55 7.11 6.00
CA LEU A 111 2.15 6.08 6.96
C LEU A 111 2.68 4.69 6.56
N LYS A 112 2.65 4.33 5.28
CA LYS A 112 3.24 3.08 4.78
C LYS A 112 4.72 3.00 5.15
N ILE A 113 5.50 4.05 4.84
CA ILE A 113 6.94 4.12 5.15
C ILE A 113 7.19 4.09 6.66
N ALA A 114 6.47 4.92 7.44
CA ALA A 114 6.67 5.05 8.87
C ALA A 114 6.37 3.74 9.62
N SER A 115 5.28 3.07 9.26
CA SER A 115 4.89 1.81 9.88
C SER A 115 5.84 0.67 9.49
N ALA A 116 6.25 0.57 8.23
CA ALA A 116 7.24 -0.42 7.81
C ALA A 116 8.61 -0.21 8.48
N ALA A 117 8.99 1.04 8.77
CA ALA A 117 10.24 1.34 9.48
C ALA A 117 10.23 0.95 10.96
N THR A 118 9.04 0.91 11.62
CA THR A 118 8.90 0.84 13.08
C THR A 118 8.26 -0.44 13.60
N LEU A 119 7.37 -1.07 12.85
CA LEU A 119 6.71 -2.32 13.26
C LEU A 119 7.73 -3.48 13.35
N PRO A 120 7.53 -4.46 14.26
CA PRO A 120 8.51 -5.49 14.57
C PRO A 120 8.53 -6.65 13.56
N HIS A 121 8.66 -6.34 12.27
CA HIS A 121 8.72 -7.33 11.20
C HIS A 121 9.83 -6.98 10.21
N SER A 122 10.47 -8.01 9.65
CA SER A 122 11.57 -7.81 8.69
C SER A 122 11.06 -7.46 7.29
N ARG A 123 9.88 -7.94 6.91
CA ARG A 123 9.31 -7.77 5.57
C ARG A 123 7.83 -7.41 5.64
N PHE A 124 7.40 -6.61 4.68
CA PHE A 124 6.02 -6.16 4.57
C PHE A 124 5.50 -6.41 3.16
N CYS A 125 4.25 -6.88 3.08
CA CYS A 125 3.47 -6.89 1.86
C CYS A 125 2.43 -5.77 1.97
N ILE A 126 2.54 -4.78 1.10
CA ILE A 126 1.63 -3.63 1.07
C ILE A 126 0.41 -4.01 0.23
N LEU A 127 -0.76 -3.94 0.84
CA LEU A 127 -2.06 -4.17 0.21
C LEU A 127 -2.91 -2.91 0.37
N ASP A 128 -3.23 -2.23 -0.71
CA ASP A 128 -4.17 -1.11 -0.66
C ASP A 128 -5.60 -1.63 -0.43
N SER A 129 -6.48 -0.81 0.17
CA SER A 129 -7.81 -1.24 0.61
C SER A 129 -8.74 -1.69 -0.52
N ASP A 130 -8.43 -1.36 -1.76
CA ASP A 130 -9.16 -1.73 -2.99
C ASP A 130 -8.67 -3.03 -3.64
N VAL A 131 -7.76 -3.75 -3.00
CA VAL A 131 -7.31 -5.09 -3.43
C VAL A 131 -8.26 -6.16 -2.91
N VAL A 132 -8.54 -7.16 -3.72
CA VAL A 132 -9.24 -8.39 -3.32
C VAL A 132 -8.46 -9.62 -3.80
N LEU A 133 -8.21 -10.55 -2.89
CA LEU A 133 -7.62 -11.85 -3.23
C LEU A 133 -8.73 -12.79 -3.70
N PHE A 134 -8.54 -13.44 -4.83
CA PHE A 134 -9.49 -14.42 -5.35
C PHE A 134 -8.93 -15.84 -5.45
N ARG A 135 -7.62 -16.02 -5.23
CA ARG A 135 -6.91 -17.31 -5.11
C ARG A 135 -5.96 -17.30 -3.94
N ASP A 136 -5.48 -18.47 -3.55
CA ASP A 136 -4.55 -18.61 -2.43
C ASP A 136 -3.22 -17.90 -2.69
N PHE A 137 -2.79 -17.18 -1.68
CA PHE A 137 -1.59 -16.37 -1.65
C PHE A 137 -0.75 -16.76 -0.44
N ASP A 138 0.25 -17.63 -0.66
CA ASP A 138 1.16 -18.08 0.39
C ASP A 138 2.41 -17.21 0.46
N LEU A 139 2.59 -16.54 1.60
CA LEU A 139 3.71 -15.65 1.86
C LEU A 139 4.98 -16.36 2.34
N THR A 140 4.96 -17.68 2.49
CA THR A 140 6.17 -18.46 2.87
C THR A 140 7.33 -18.22 1.91
N ARG A 141 7.06 -18.14 0.61
CA ARG A 141 8.04 -17.90 -0.45
C ARG A 141 8.71 -16.52 -0.41
N PHE A 142 8.21 -15.60 0.42
CA PHE A 142 8.76 -14.26 0.56
C PHE A 142 9.49 -14.04 1.89
N ARG A 143 9.68 -15.12 2.67
CA ARG A 143 10.46 -15.10 3.93
C ARG A 143 11.96 -15.19 3.63
N PHE A 144 12.77 -14.60 4.51
CA PHE A 144 14.21 -14.77 4.44
C PHE A 144 14.57 -16.28 4.53
N PRO A 145 15.55 -16.80 3.78
CA PRO A 145 16.52 -16.10 2.92
C PRO A 145 16.10 -15.85 1.47
N GLN A 146 14.83 -16.14 1.10
CA GLN A 146 14.37 -15.94 -0.26
C GLN A 146 14.49 -14.48 -0.71
N LEU A 147 14.73 -14.26 -2.00
CA LEU A 147 14.71 -12.92 -2.58
C LEU A 147 13.32 -12.31 -2.48
N LEU A 148 13.28 -11.01 -2.24
CA LEU A 148 12.03 -10.26 -2.17
C LEU A 148 11.67 -9.71 -3.55
N PRO A 149 10.45 -9.87 -4.05
CA PRO A 149 10.06 -9.28 -5.34
C PRO A 149 10.24 -7.76 -5.34
N LEU A 150 10.95 -7.24 -6.32
CA LEU A 150 10.99 -5.83 -6.64
C LEU A 150 10.14 -5.60 -7.89
N HIS A 151 8.87 -5.23 -7.67
CA HIS A 151 8.03 -4.87 -8.80
C HIS A 151 8.63 -3.71 -9.57
N GLY A 152 8.69 -3.82 -10.89
CA GLY A 152 9.13 -2.74 -11.76
C GLY A 152 8.89 -3.10 -13.23
N VAL A 153 8.18 -2.21 -13.93
CA VAL A 153 7.91 -2.33 -15.36
C VAL A 153 8.99 -1.55 -16.12
N PRO A 154 9.95 -2.22 -16.79
CA PRO A 154 10.97 -1.55 -17.56
C PRO A 154 10.33 -0.65 -18.63
N ASN A 155 10.84 0.59 -18.77
CA ASN A 155 10.27 1.60 -19.66
C ASN A 155 8.78 1.94 -19.43
N GLY A 156 8.26 1.61 -18.25
CA GLY A 156 6.84 1.84 -17.90
C GLY A 156 6.47 3.32 -17.80
N VAL A 157 7.42 4.20 -17.48
CA VAL A 157 7.20 5.65 -17.49
C VAL A 157 7.82 6.27 -18.72
N THR A 158 6.98 6.80 -19.60
CA THR A 158 7.34 7.52 -20.82
C THR A 158 7.14 9.04 -20.63
N PRO A 159 7.64 9.89 -21.57
CA PRO A 159 7.37 11.33 -21.53
C PRO A 159 5.88 11.71 -21.47
N GLY A 160 4.98 10.83 -21.96
CA GLY A 160 3.53 11.03 -21.89
C GLY A 160 2.94 10.87 -20.48
N HIS A 161 3.63 10.18 -19.58
CA HIS A 161 3.22 9.99 -18.19
C HIS A 161 3.68 11.16 -17.31
N VAL A 162 3.19 12.38 -17.60
CA VAL A 162 3.65 13.64 -16.99
C VAL A 162 3.67 13.62 -15.46
N ARG A 163 2.65 13.01 -14.82
CA ARG A 163 2.57 12.93 -13.37
C ARG A 163 3.62 11.99 -12.79
N HIS A 164 3.80 10.81 -13.38
CA HIS A 164 4.83 9.86 -12.95
C HIS A 164 6.24 10.42 -13.15
N ALA A 165 6.49 11.13 -14.25
CA ALA A 165 7.76 11.80 -14.48
C ALA A 165 8.12 12.79 -13.35
N ARG A 166 7.16 13.61 -12.89
CA ARG A 166 7.36 14.51 -11.75
C ARG A 166 7.64 13.78 -10.44
N TRP A 167 6.98 12.63 -10.21
CA TRP A 167 7.27 11.81 -9.03
C TRP A 167 8.66 11.22 -9.08
N ILE A 168 9.13 10.81 -10.27
CA ILE A 168 10.50 10.33 -10.48
C ILE A 168 11.51 11.44 -10.22
N GLU A 169 11.33 12.64 -10.77
CA GLU A 169 12.18 13.80 -10.48
C GLU A 169 12.25 14.09 -8.97
N THR A 170 11.10 14.07 -8.30
CA THR A 170 11.02 14.26 -6.85
C THR A 170 11.78 13.17 -6.11
N THR A 171 11.61 11.91 -6.51
CA THR A 171 12.30 10.73 -5.94
C THR A 171 13.81 10.89 -6.06
N HIS A 172 14.31 11.19 -7.26
CA HIS A 172 15.74 11.33 -7.51
C HIS A 172 16.35 12.49 -6.72
N ARG A 173 15.65 13.63 -6.63
CA ARG A 173 16.06 14.76 -5.81
C ARG A 173 16.13 14.41 -4.31
N LEU A 174 15.14 13.67 -3.78
CA LEU A 174 15.10 13.26 -2.37
C LEU A 174 16.21 12.25 -2.04
N LEU A 175 16.58 11.40 -2.99
CA LEU A 175 17.61 10.38 -2.83
C LEU A 175 19.01 10.87 -3.24
N GLY A 176 19.15 12.09 -3.77
CA GLY A 176 20.41 12.61 -4.29
C GLY A 176 20.94 11.82 -5.48
N LEU A 177 20.03 11.29 -6.30
CA LEU A 177 20.36 10.55 -7.51
C LEU A 177 20.27 11.46 -8.75
N PRO A 178 21.06 11.19 -9.81
CA PRO A 178 20.89 11.89 -11.09
C PRO A 178 19.51 11.56 -11.67
N THR A 179 18.80 12.57 -12.18
CA THR A 179 17.48 12.35 -12.81
C THR A 179 17.63 11.46 -14.04
N PRO A 180 16.88 10.35 -14.15
CA PRO A 180 17.00 9.44 -15.27
C PRO A 180 16.39 10.03 -16.54
N CYS A 181 16.89 9.60 -17.69
CA CYS A 181 16.23 9.83 -18.96
C CYS A 181 14.96 9.00 -19.07
N LEU A 182 13.93 9.55 -19.70
CA LEU A 182 12.74 8.79 -20.05
C LEU A 182 12.91 8.11 -21.43
N PRO A 183 12.38 6.90 -21.64
CA PRO A 183 11.56 6.11 -20.70
C PRO A 183 12.41 5.45 -19.60
N THR A 184 11.77 5.21 -18.43
CA THR A 184 12.42 4.58 -17.28
C THR A 184 11.47 3.62 -16.56
N THR A 185 11.97 2.90 -15.54
CA THR A 185 11.19 1.89 -14.83
C THR A 185 10.08 2.52 -13.99
N ASP A 186 8.88 1.96 -14.08
CA ASP A 186 7.76 2.24 -13.16
C ASP A 186 7.72 1.18 -12.06
N PHE A 187 7.76 1.62 -10.79
CA PHE A 187 7.65 0.74 -9.62
C PHE A 187 6.28 0.77 -8.97
N ILE A 188 5.31 1.47 -9.57
CA ILE A 188 3.96 1.60 -9.01
C ILE A 188 3.14 0.36 -9.37
N GLY A 189 2.52 -0.24 -8.35
CA GLY A 189 1.68 -1.41 -8.52
C GLY A 189 0.89 -1.73 -7.26
N HIS A 190 0.05 -2.75 -7.34
CA HIS A 190 -0.61 -3.33 -6.18
C HIS A 190 0.16 -4.58 -5.70
N ILE A 191 0.10 -4.86 -4.41
CA ILE A 191 0.80 -6.00 -3.78
C ILE A 191 2.32 -5.83 -3.91
N ILE A 192 2.84 -4.84 -3.20
CA ILE A 192 4.26 -4.47 -3.23
C ILE A 192 4.95 -4.96 -1.96
N PHE A 193 6.13 -5.52 -2.13
CA PHE A 193 6.93 -6.02 -1.01
C PHE A 193 8.03 -5.04 -0.61
N TRP A 194 8.21 -4.89 0.70
CA TRP A 194 9.25 -4.03 1.28
C TRP A 194 10.07 -4.78 2.32
N ASP A 195 11.37 -4.57 2.28
CA ASP A 195 12.31 -4.98 3.32
C ASP A 195 12.51 -3.84 4.32
N GLN A 196 12.45 -4.12 5.62
CA GLN A 196 12.55 -3.09 6.66
C GLN A 196 13.93 -2.41 6.66
N LEU A 197 15.02 -3.14 6.42
CA LEU A 197 16.36 -2.57 6.39
C LEU A 197 16.50 -1.61 5.20
N ALA A 198 15.92 -1.98 4.05
CA ALA A 198 15.87 -1.11 2.88
C ALA A 198 15.06 0.17 3.17
N ILE A 199 13.89 0.07 3.81
CA ILE A 199 13.10 1.25 4.22
C ILE A 199 13.89 2.15 5.17
N ARG A 200 14.54 1.59 6.19
CA ARG A 200 15.37 2.37 7.11
C ARG A 200 16.58 3.00 6.42
N GLY A 201 17.18 2.30 5.46
CA GLY A 201 18.26 2.83 4.61
C GLY A 201 17.78 4.00 3.75
N MET A 202 16.64 3.86 3.10
CA MET A 202 15.99 4.91 2.31
C MET A 202 15.70 6.17 3.14
N ILE A 203 15.17 6.00 4.36
CA ILE A 203 14.93 7.10 5.30
C ILE A 203 16.23 7.85 5.59
N ARG A 204 17.30 7.14 5.98
CA ARG A 204 18.63 7.76 6.25
C ARG A 204 19.17 8.49 5.01
N LYS A 205 18.97 7.92 3.82
CA LYS A 205 19.39 8.55 2.56
C LYS A 205 18.65 9.86 2.32
N ILE A 206 17.34 9.89 2.50
CA ILE A 206 16.53 11.12 2.40
C ILE A 206 17.02 12.19 3.39
N GLU A 207 17.25 11.81 4.65
CA GLU A 207 17.69 12.73 5.69
C GLU A 207 19.08 13.30 5.40
N SER A 208 20.03 12.44 5.01
CA SER A 208 21.39 12.90 4.65
C SER A 208 21.43 13.76 3.42
N THR A 209 20.55 13.51 2.44
CA THR A 209 20.47 14.28 1.19
C THR A 209 19.83 15.64 1.41
N THR A 210 18.78 15.70 2.23
CA THR A 210 17.95 16.92 2.37
C THR A 210 18.36 17.81 3.56
N GLY A 211 19.06 17.23 4.54
CA GLY A 211 19.34 17.91 5.82
C GLY A 211 18.09 18.07 6.71
N LEU A 212 16.98 17.43 6.38
CA LEU A 212 15.71 17.50 7.08
C LEU A 212 15.33 16.11 7.62
N GLY A 213 14.51 16.07 8.68
CA GLY A 213 13.84 14.82 9.01
C GLY A 213 12.99 14.34 7.83
N TRP A 214 13.00 13.04 7.54
CA TRP A 214 12.42 12.48 6.32
C TRP A 214 10.92 12.78 6.13
N ILE A 215 10.10 12.79 7.21
CA ILE A 215 8.67 13.15 7.10
C ILE A 215 8.54 14.63 6.69
N GLU A 216 9.37 15.51 7.25
CA GLU A 216 9.37 16.92 6.88
C GLU A 216 9.80 17.10 5.42
N ALA A 217 10.85 16.39 4.97
CA ALA A 217 11.30 16.39 3.59
C ALA A 217 10.19 15.99 2.63
N LEU A 218 9.45 14.90 2.94
CA LEU A 218 8.31 14.46 2.15
C LEU A 218 7.16 15.47 2.17
N CYS A 219 6.79 16.02 3.33
CA CYS A 219 5.73 17.03 3.43
C CYS A 219 6.04 18.34 2.68
N ARG A 220 7.32 18.64 2.44
CA ARG A 220 7.73 19.82 1.64
C ARG A 220 7.66 19.57 0.14
N THR A 221 7.47 18.34 -0.32
CA THR A 221 7.22 18.05 -1.73
C THR A 221 5.75 18.30 -2.08
N ARG A 222 5.47 18.60 -3.35
CA ARG A 222 4.08 18.69 -3.83
C ARG A 222 3.45 17.32 -3.97
N GLU A 223 4.20 16.39 -4.50
CA GLU A 223 3.78 15.04 -4.83
C GLU A 223 5.01 14.11 -4.90
N PHE A 224 4.84 12.87 -4.53
CA PHE A 224 5.82 11.80 -4.65
C PHE A 224 5.08 10.45 -4.73
N SER A 225 5.80 9.37 -4.98
CA SER A 225 5.31 8.01 -4.78
C SER A 225 6.29 7.24 -3.90
N GLU A 226 5.76 6.61 -2.84
CA GLU A 226 6.51 5.76 -1.92
C GLU A 226 7.08 4.53 -2.63
N TYR A 227 6.38 4.03 -3.64
CA TYR A 227 6.83 2.89 -4.44
C TYR A 227 8.02 3.26 -5.32
N LEU A 228 7.98 4.44 -5.94
CA LEU A 228 9.13 4.96 -6.71
C LEU A 228 10.33 5.24 -5.79
N LEU A 229 10.10 5.83 -4.60
CA LEU A 229 11.17 6.04 -3.62
C LEU A 229 11.86 4.73 -3.24
N TYR A 230 11.08 3.70 -2.89
CA TYR A 230 11.62 2.40 -2.55
C TYR A 230 12.34 1.74 -3.72
N GLY A 231 11.70 1.68 -4.88
CA GLY A 231 12.25 1.02 -6.06
C GLY A 231 13.58 1.63 -6.53
N TYR A 232 13.63 2.95 -6.69
CA TYR A 232 14.86 3.63 -7.09
C TYR A 232 15.96 3.57 -6.02
N PHE A 233 15.59 3.61 -4.73
CA PHE A 233 16.55 3.40 -3.65
C PHE A 233 17.17 2.00 -3.71
N VAL A 234 16.37 0.95 -3.82
CA VAL A 234 16.86 -0.42 -3.94
C VAL A 234 17.75 -0.59 -5.18
N GLN A 235 17.35 -0.01 -6.31
CA GLN A 235 18.17 -0.06 -7.54
C GLN A 235 19.51 0.67 -7.41
N SER A 236 19.59 1.73 -6.60
CA SER A 236 20.82 2.49 -6.39
C SER A 236 21.84 1.78 -5.49
N GLU A 237 21.37 0.86 -4.62
CA GLU A 237 22.21 0.19 -3.62
C GLU A 237 22.51 -1.25 -4.02
N THR A 238 23.79 -1.54 -4.35
CA THR A 238 24.21 -2.86 -4.86
C THR A 238 23.86 -4.01 -3.91
N ALA A 239 24.05 -3.83 -2.60
CA ALA A 239 23.73 -4.85 -1.61
C ALA A 239 22.22 -5.16 -1.57
N LEU A 240 21.37 -4.16 -1.70
CA LEU A 240 19.91 -4.33 -1.71
C LEU A 240 19.42 -4.98 -3.01
N ARG A 241 20.04 -4.63 -4.15
CA ARG A 241 19.74 -5.32 -5.44
C ARG A 241 19.95 -6.82 -5.35
N GLY A 242 21.00 -7.27 -4.66
CA GLY A 242 21.27 -8.70 -4.43
C GLY A 242 20.26 -9.41 -3.52
N MET A 243 19.43 -8.67 -2.79
CA MET A 243 18.36 -9.18 -1.92
C MET A 243 16.98 -9.17 -2.57
N HIS A 244 16.87 -8.62 -3.78
CA HIS A 244 15.59 -8.45 -4.48
C HIS A 244 15.62 -9.14 -5.84
N GLU A 245 14.46 -9.66 -6.24
CA GLU A 245 14.22 -10.25 -7.55
C GLU A 245 13.35 -9.29 -8.39
N PRO A 246 13.90 -8.68 -9.46
CA PRO A 246 13.11 -7.82 -10.33
C PRO A 246 11.97 -8.60 -11.00
N THR A 247 10.76 -8.07 -10.92
CA THR A 247 9.58 -8.67 -11.55
C THR A 247 8.64 -7.60 -12.11
N PRO A 248 8.16 -7.73 -13.36
CA PRO A 248 7.15 -6.82 -13.90
C PRO A 248 5.73 -7.16 -13.45
N ARG A 249 5.52 -8.32 -12.80
CA ARG A 249 4.20 -8.81 -12.40
C ARG A 249 4.08 -8.86 -10.89
N THR A 250 2.93 -8.42 -10.37
CA THR A 250 2.60 -8.49 -8.95
C THR A 250 1.64 -9.64 -8.61
N GLY A 251 1.11 -10.34 -9.63
CA GLY A 251 0.02 -11.32 -9.46
C GLY A 251 -1.34 -10.67 -9.19
N CYS A 252 -1.43 -9.35 -9.41
CA CYS A 252 -2.66 -8.59 -9.27
C CYS A 252 -3.08 -8.03 -10.63
N ILE A 253 -4.31 -8.34 -11.05
CA ILE A 253 -4.95 -7.67 -12.19
C ILE A 253 -5.36 -6.29 -11.72
N SER A 254 -4.71 -5.25 -12.22
CA SER A 254 -4.89 -3.86 -11.76
C SER A 254 -5.63 -3.01 -12.78
N TYR A 255 -6.69 -2.35 -12.34
CA TYR A 255 -7.44 -1.38 -13.12
C TYR A 255 -7.25 0.02 -12.56
N TRP A 256 -6.62 0.91 -13.34
CA TRP A 256 -6.20 2.26 -12.93
C TRP A 256 -7.02 3.39 -13.58
N ASP A 257 -8.03 3.05 -14.38
CA ASP A 257 -8.87 4.06 -15.02
C ASP A 257 -9.89 4.67 -14.05
N GLU A 258 -10.33 5.90 -14.34
CA GLU A 258 -11.38 6.60 -13.58
C GLU A 258 -12.79 6.09 -13.91
N LEU A 259 -12.97 5.35 -15.03
CA LEU A 259 -14.26 4.83 -15.43
C LEU A 259 -14.70 3.69 -14.52
N LYS A 260 -15.94 3.75 -14.06
CA LYS A 260 -16.55 2.68 -13.29
C LYS A 260 -16.71 1.42 -14.14
N LEU A 261 -16.22 0.29 -13.65
CA LEU A 261 -16.42 -1.00 -14.30
C LEU A 261 -17.85 -1.51 -14.10
N ASP A 262 -18.49 -1.88 -15.20
CA ASP A 262 -19.72 -2.66 -15.19
C ASP A 262 -19.42 -4.16 -15.03
N LYS A 263 -20.47 -4.97 -14.86
CA LYS A 263 -20.34 -6.41 -14.69
C LYS A 263 -19.68 -7.11 -15.88
N ALA A 264 -19.97 -6.64 -17.10
CA ALA A 264 -19.38 -7.22 -18.31
C ALA A 264 -17.88 -6.94 -18.41
N ALA A 265 -17.45 -5.71 -18.07
CA ALA A 265 -16.05 -5.34 -18.01
C ALA A 265 -15.29 -6.11 -16.92
N LEU A 266 -15.88 -6.27 -15.72
CA LEU A 266 -15.33 -7.09 -14.64
C LEU A 266 -15.16 -8.56 -15.06
N LEU A 267 -16.17 -9.16 -15.73
CA LEU A 267 -16.09 -10.52 -16.24
C LEU A 267 -14.96 -10.67 -17.26
N ARG A 268 -14.78 -9.71 -18.17
CA ARG A 268 -13.66 -9.73 -19.12
C ARG A 268 -12.30 -9.64 -18.43
N LEU A 269 -12.13 -8.68 -17.50
CA LEU A 269 -10.87 -8.49 -16.79
C LEU A 269 -10.49 -9.72 -15.95
N LEU A 270 -11.40 -10.20 -15.13
CA LEU A 270 -11.16 -11.39 -14.29
C LEU A 270 -11.09 -12.67 -15.13
N GLY A 271 -11.78 -12.74 -16.27
CA GLY A 271 -11.68 -13.84 -17.22
C GLY A 271 -10.33 -13.94 -17.94
N SER A 272 -9.55 -12.83 -17.97
CA SER A 272 -8.18 -12.83 -18.51
C SER A 272 -7.12 -13.29 -17.50
N ALA A 273 -7.53 -13.64 -16.26
CA ALA A 273 -6.62 -14.06 -15.21
C ALA A 273 -5.84 -15.32 -15.61
N THR A 274 -4.54 -15.26 -15.48
CA THR A 274 -3.63 -16.39 -15.67
C THR A 274 -3.48 -17.20 -14.37
N ALA A 275 -2.73 -18.31 -14.41
CA ALA A 275 -2.45 -19.12 -13.23
C ALA A 275 -1.67 -18.33 -12.14
N ASP A 276 -0.88 -17.34 -12.54
CA ASP A 276 -0.06 -16.53 -11.65
C ASP A 276 -0.84 -15.39 -10.97
N ASP A 277 -2.04 -15.06 -11.48
CA ASP A 277 -2.86 -13.98 -10.92
C ASP A 277 -3.71 -14.51 -9.77
N PHE A 278 -3.56 -13.92 -8.60
CA PHE A 278 -4.28 -14.31 -7.38
C PHE A 278 -5.08 -13.16 -6.76
N ALA A 279 -4.94 -11.95 -7.31
CA ALA A 279 -5.63 -10.76 -6.82
C ALA A 279 -6.17 -9.88 -7.95
N PHE A 280 -7.16 -9.08 -7.61
CA PHE A 280 -7.71 -8.02 -8.44
C PHE A 280 -7.76 -6.71 -7.66
N SER A 281 -7.56 -5.60 -8.34
CA SER A 281 -7.79 -4.27 -7.79
C SER A 281 -8.43 -3.36 -8.84
N ALA A 282 -9.49 -2.68 -8.44
CA ALA A 282 -9.99 -1.52 -9.16
C ALA A 282 -9.77 -0.29 -8.28
N ALA A 283 -8.95 0.64 -8.75
CA ALA A 283 -8.59 1.83 -7.99
C ALA A 283 -9.84 2.52 -7.40
N SER A 284 -9.79 2.89 -6.13
CA SER A 284 -10.95 3.39 -5.37
C SER A 284 -11.61 4.62 -6.01
N PHE A 285 -10.85 5.39 -6.80
CA PHE A 285 -11.38 6.55 -7.52
C PHE A 285 -12.23 6.17 -8.76
N SER A 286 -12.18 4.90 -9.25
CA SER A 286 -13.07 4.41 -10.30
C SER A 286 -14.52 4.26 -9.83
N GLU A 287 -14.74 4.27 -8.50
CA GLU A 287 -16.05 4.04 -7.86
C GLU A 287 -16.71 2.72 -8.30
N THR A 288 -15.90 1.74 -8.70
CA THR A 288 -16.38 0.39 -9.03
C THR A 288 -16.93 -0.28 -7.77
N SER A 289 -18.15 -0.83 -7.89
CA SER A 289 -18.89 -1.37 -6.73
C SER A 289 -18.19 -2.61 -6.15
N PRO A 290 -17.86 -2.64 -4.83
CA PRO A 290 -17.34 -3.83 -4.18
C PRO A 290 -18.29 -5.04 -4.30
N THR A 291 -19.61 -4.79 -4.29
CA THR A 291 -20.62 -5.85 -4.50
C THR A 291 -20.51 -6.45 -5.89
N ALA A 292 -20.36 -5.62 -6.94
CA ALA A 292 -20.19 -6.13 -8.30
C ALA A 292 -18.89 -6.93 -8.47
N ILE A 293 -17.81 -6.49 -7.82
CA ILE A 293 -16.52 -7.23 -7.81
C ILE A 293 -16.72 -8.61 -7.17
N ARG A 294 -17.36 -8.69 -5.98
CA ARG A 294 -17.66 -9.96 -5.29
C ARG A 294 -18.50 -10.88 -6.16
N GLU A 295 -19.60 -10.39 -6.71
CA GLU A 295 -20.49 -11.19 -7.56
C GLU A 295 -19.74 -11.84 -8.72
N VAL A 296 -18.86 -11.09 -9.39
CA VAL A 296 -18.10 -11.63 -10.53
C VAL A 296 -17.06 -12.66 -10.08
N ILE A 297 -16.37 -12.43 -8.96
CA ILE A 297 -15.42 -13.40 -8.38
C ILE A 297 -16.16 -14.70 -8.01
N ASP A 298 -17.33 -14.61 -7.38
CA ASP A 298 -18.12 -15.78 -6.97
C ASP A 298 -18.67 -16.55 -8.18
N LEU A 299 -19.09 -15.86 -9.25
CA LEU A 299 -19.50 -16.48 -10.52
C LEU A 299 -18.37 -17.27 -11.17
N GLN A 300 -17.16 -16.73 -11.21
CA GLN A 300 -16.01 -17.42 -11.78
C GLN A 300 -15.59 -18.65 -10.95
N ARG A 301 -15.70 -18.57 -9.62
CA ARG A 301 -15.47 -19.72 -8.75
C ARG A 301 -16.46 -20.86 -9.00
N GLY A 302 -17.74 -20.53 -9.19
CA GLY A 302 -18.77 -21.54 -9.53
C GLY A 302 -18.51 -22.26 -10.85
N GLN A 303 -17.90 -21.56 -11.83
CA GLN A 303 -17.55 -22.14 -13.13
C GLN A 303 -16.28 -22.99 -13.11
N THR A 304 -15.36 -22.71 -12.18
CA THR A 304 -14.05 -23.40 -12.08
C THR A 304 -14.00 -24.50 -11.02
N GLY A 305 -15.11 -24.81 -10.36
CA GLY A 305 -15.16 -25.84 -9.29
C GLY A 305 -14.44 -25.44 -8.00
N MET A 306 -14.13 -24.15 -7.80
CA MET A 306 -13.49 -23.63 -6.58
C MET A 306 -14.48 -23.59 -5.40
N PRO A 307 -14.02 -23.82 -4.14
CA PRO A 307 -14.89 -23.94 -2.97
C PRO A 307 -15.63 -22.66 -2.57
N ALA A 308 -16.78 -22.89 -1.96
CA ALA A 308 -17.96 -22.07 -1.65
C ALA A 308 -17.82 -20.58 -1.24
N LYS A 309 -18.90 -19.89 -1.57
CA LYS A 309 -19.45 -18.53 -1.28
C LYS A 309 -18.84 -17.76 -0.09
N LEU A 310 -18.55 -16.45 -0.34
CA LEU A 310 -18.25 -15.46 0.71
C LEU A 310 -19.49 -15.31 1.63
N PRO A 311 -19.36 -15.32 2.97
CA PRO A 311 -20.45 -14.97 3.83
C PRO A 311 -20.93 -13.54 3.53
N GLU A 312 -22.24 -13.34 3.50
CA GLU A 312 -22.80 -12.01 3.38
C GLU A 312 -22.32 -11.15 4.57
N PRO A 313 -21.97 -9.88 4.34
CA PRO A 313 -21.62 -8.99 5.44
C PRO A 313 -22.82 -8.90 6.38
N ALA A 314 -22.60 -9.20 7.66
CA ALA A 314 -23.60 -8.97 8.70
C ALA A 314 -24.12 -7.53 8.56
N GLY A 315 -25.41 -7.41 8.26
CA GLY A 315 -26.21 -6.23 7.99
C GLY A 315 -25.53 -4.87 8.21
N LEU A 316 -25.24 -4.19 7.11
CA LEU A 316 -25.08 -2.74 7.07
C LEU A 316 -26.51 -2.15 6.99
N ASP A 317 -27.29 -2.28 8.06
CA ASP A 317 -28.53 -1.51 8.18
C ASP A 317 -28.15 -0.03 8.30
N ALA A 318 -28.77 0.75 7.42
CA ALA A 318 -28.69 2.18 7.37
C ALA A 318 -29.06 2.80 8.73
N GLN A 319 -28.16 3.54 9.34
CA GLN A 319 -28.43 4.64 10.27
C GLN A 319 -27.55 5.83 9.91
#